data_12cc05b9413d2a8f340acc79c4cc910b
#
_entry.id   12cc05b9413d2a8f340acc79c4cc910b
#
_cell.length_a   1.000
_cell.length_b   1.000
_cell.length_c   1.000
_cell.angle_alpha   90.00
_cell.angle_beta   90.00
_cell.angle_gamma   90.00
#
_symmetry.space_group_name_H-M   'P 1'
#
loop_
_entity.id
_entity.type
_entity.pdbx_description
1 polymer ?
#
loop_
_entity_poly.entity_id
_entity_poly.type
_entity_poly.pdbx_seq_one_letter_code
_entity_poly.pdbx_strand_id
1 'polypeptide(L)'
;MKKITVENYSKDPYYSRVVNAAAELLTRYGYVSPIMLFQEMELLSEKDVESWRRGSISYLEKAIRCNLSKASRILRILRFHAHDLNLMPSRTDYKRKTASGCIPLRFSKSGQAKLEEVYSTHFVSQRLRTAKMPLEATAKKRAAPQGRVMRLSTIRK
;
A
#
# COMPACT_ATOMS: atom_id res chain seq x y z
N MET A 1 1.56 -8.76 24.47
CA MET A 1 1.77 -7.56 23.70
C MET A 1 0.47 -6.75 23.62
N LYS A 2 0.56 -5.46 23.88
CA LYS A 2 -0.64 -4.62 23.87
C LYS A 2 -1.21 -4.46 22.48
N LYS A 3 -2.53 -4.52 22.40
CA LYS A 3 -3.22 -4.27 21.14
C LYS A 3 -3.09 -2.80 20.76
N ILE A 4 -2.87 -2.52 19.48
CA ILE A 4 -2.75 -1.15 18.99
C ILE A 4 -4.15 -0.55 18.84
N THR A 5 -4.36 0.61 19.45
CA THR A 5 -5.65 1.31 19.43
C THR A 5 -5.43 2.77 19.05
N VAL A 6 -6.55 3.49 18.87
CA VAL A 6 -6.51 4.92 18.56
C VAL A 6 -5.76 5.71 19.65
N GLU A 7 -5.88 5.26 20.90
CA GLU A 7 -5.25 5.99 22.01
C GLU A 7 -3.76 5.71 22.15
N ASN A 8 -3.28 4.55 21.72
CA ASN A 8 -1.90 4.16 22.00
C ASN A 8 -1.02 3.95 20.79
N TYR A 9 -1.54 4.11 19.56
CA TYR A 9 -0.74 3.78 18.38
C TYR A 9 0.51 4.67 18.27
N SER A 10 0.44 5.91 18.73
CA SER A 10 1.58 6.83 18.67
C SER A 10 2.67 6.49 19.66
N LYS A 11 2.39 5.60 20.61
CA LYS A 11 3.36 5.16 21.59
C LYS A 11 4.06 3.86 21.20
N ASP A 12 3.69 3.29 20.06
CA ASP A 12 4.29 2.05 19.57
C ASP A 12 5.73 2.32 19.11
N PRO A 13 6.67 1.40 19.36
CA PRO A 13 8.05 1.57 18.90
C PRO A 13 8.19 1.78 17.39
N TYR A 14 7.25 1.29 16.60
CA TYR A 14 7.32 1.44 15.14
C TYR A 14 6.67 2.71 14.63
N TYR A 15 6.02 3.49 15.51
CA TYR A 15 5.28 4.67 15.11
C TYR A 15 6.14 5.65 14.30
N SER A 16 7.31 6.01 14.82
CA SER A 16 8.19 6.98 14.16
C SER A 16 8.60 6.52 12.77
N ARG A 17 8.93 5.24 12.64
CA ARG A 17 9.35 4.69 11.34
C ARG A 17 8.20 4.70 10.35
N VAL A 18 7.00 4.35 10.78
CA VAL A 18 5.83 4.38 9.90
C VAL A 18 5.51 5.80 9.49
N VAL A 19 5.51 6.73 10.43
CA VAL A 19 5.18 8.13 10.15
C VAL A 19 6.20 8.75 9.19
N ASN A 20 7.48 8.50 9.43
CA ASN A 20 8.53 9.04 8.55
C ASN A 20 8.43 8.46 7.14
N ALA A 21 8.20 7.16 7.03
CA ALA A 21 8.04 6.52 5.73
C ALA A 21 6.81 7.06 5.00
N ALA A 22 5.70 7.20 5.73
CA ALA A 22 4.47 7.73 5.13
C ALA A 22 4.66 9.16 4.64
N ALA A 23 5.38 9.99 5.42
CA ALA A 23 5.63 11.37 5.04
C ALA A 23 6.44 11.44 3.73
N GLU A 24 7.46 10.59 3.60
CA GLU A 24 8.24 10.52 2.37
C GLU A 24 7.38 10.13 1.17
N LEU A 25 6.54 9.13 1.34
CA LEU A 25 5.70 8.65 0.25
C LEU A 25 4.64 9.68 -0.13
N LEU A 26 4.05 10.35 0.85
CA LEU A 26 3.07 11.41 0.58
C LEU A 26 3.70 12.57 -0.16
N THR A 27 4.94 12.93 0.20
CA THR A 27 5.65 14.01 -0.48
C THR A 27 5.95 13.65 -1.92
N ARG A 28 6.38 12.41 -2.18
CA ARG A 28 6.77 11.98 -3.52
C ARG A 28 5.59 11.65 -4.42
N TYR A 29 4.59 10.98 -3.87
CA TYR A 29 3.51 10.40 -4.69
C TYR A 29 2.12 10.92 -4.37
N GLY A 30 1.93 11.52 -3.20
CA GLY A 30 0.61 12.00 -2.79
C GLY A 30 -0.29 10.92 -2.22
N TYR A 31 0.20 9.71 -2.08
CA TYR A 31 -0.55 8.62 -1.46
C TYR A 31 0.39 7.60 -0.85
N VAL A 32 -0.16 6.74 0.01
CA VAL A 32 0.60 5.66 0.66
C VAL A 32 -0.15 4.35 0.45
N SER A 33 0.57 3.32 0.02
CA SER A 33 0.03 1.96 0.00
C SER A 33 0.83 1.09 0.95
N PRO A 34 0.25 -0.01 1.44
CA PRO A 34 1.02 -0.93 2.29
C PRO A 34 2.28 -1.45 1.63
N ILE A 35 2.21 -1.77 0.34
CA ILE A 35 3.40 -2.24 -0.40
C ILE A 35 4.51 -1.19 -0.35
N MET A 36 4.16 0.06 -0.69
CA MET A 36 5.13 1.14 -0.69
C MET A 36 5.70 1.40 0.71
N LEU A 37 4.85 1.30 1.72
CA LEU A 37 5.29 1.50 3.10
C LEU A 37 6.32 0.46 3.51
N PHE A 38 6.06 -0.82 3.22
CA PHE A 38 7.03 -1.87 3.55
C PHE A 38 8.32 -1.69 2.76
N GLN A 39 8.24 -1.24 1.52
CA GLN A 39 9.41 -0.95 0.72
C GLN A 39 10.23 0.20 1.32
N GLU A 40 9.55 1.26 1.71
CA GLU A 40 10.21 2.43 2.30
C GLU A 40 10.85 2.09 3.63
N MET A 41 10.26 1.17 4.39
CA MET A 41 10.82 0.70 5.65
C MET A 41 11.87 -0.41 5.45
N GLU A 42 12.19 -0.72 4.20
CA GLU A 42 13.19 -1.73 3.83
C GLU A 42 12.84 -3.15 4.31
N LEU A 43 11.53 -3.40 4.40
CA LEU A 43 11.02 -4.73 4.78
C LEU A 43 10.56 -5.54 3.56
N LEU A 44 10.61 -4.94 2.38
CA LEU A 44 10.15 -5.58 1.16
C LEU A 44 10.95 -5.02 -0.01
N SER A 45 11.60 -5.89 -0.79
CA SER A 45 12.40 -5.43 -1.91
C SER A 45 11.53 -5.26 -3.17
N GLU A 46 11.98 -4.37 -4.04
CA GLU A 46 11.31 -4.17 -5.34
C GLU A 46 11.33 -5.44 -6.17
N LYS A 47 12.44 -6.17 -6.12
CA LYS A 47 12.57 -7.43 -6.84
C LYS A 47 11.52 -8.45 -6.39
N ASP A 48 11.29 -8.52 -5.08
CA ASP A 48 10.30 -9.45 -4.54
C ASP A 48 8.88 -9.04 -4.92
N VAL A 49 8.61 -7.73 -4.96
CA VAL A 49 7.31 -7.24 -5.41
C VAL A 49 7.06 -7.63 -6.86
N GLU A 50 8.07 -7.50 -7.72
CA GLU A 50 7.95 -7.90 -9.11
C GLU A 50 7.73 -9.41 -9.25
N SER A 51 8.46 -10.20 -8.48
CA SER A 51 8.28 -11.65 -8.47
C SER A 51 6.87 -12.03 -8.07
N TRP A 52 6.33 -11.32 -7.07
CA TRP A 52 4.96 -11.53 -6.64
C TRP A 52 3.98 -11.15 -7.75
N ARG A 53 4.21 -10.03 -8.42
CA ARG A 53 3.33 -9.58 -9.51
C ARG A 53 3.32 -10.57 -10.66
N ARG A 54 4.43 -11.24 -10.91
CA ARG A 54 4.52 -12.25 -11.97
C ARG A 54 3.98 -13.62 -11.55
N GLY A 55 3.63 -13.77 -10.28
CA GLY A 55 3.12 -15.04 -9.77
C GLY A 55 4.20 -16.00 -9.29
N SER A 56 5.47 -15.59 -9.29
CA SER A 56 6.56 -16.43 -8.80
C SER A 56 6.53 -16.59 -7.29
N ILE A 57 5.97 -15.60 -6.59
CA ILE A 57 5.73 -15.67 -5.15
C ILE A 57 4.22 -15.72 -4.97
N SER A 58 3.73 -16.75 -4.27
CA SER A 58 2.31 -17.05 -4.22
C SER A 58 1.49 -16.06 -3.37
N TYR A 59 2.12 -15.43 -2.37
CA TYR A 59 1.46 -14.39 -1.59
C TYR A 59 2.51 -13.43 -1.06
N LEU A 60 2.15 -12.15 -0.95
CA LEU A 60 3.10 -11.09 -0.64
C LEU A 60 3.77 -11.26 0.74
N GLU A 61 3.01 -11.72 1.73
CA GLU A 61 3.54 -11.88 3.08
C GLU A 61 4.78 -12.79 3.12
N LYS A 62 4.89 -13.69 2.17
CA LYS A 62 6.04 -14.60 2.09
C LYS A 62 7.34 -13.82 1.87
N ALA A 63 7.26 -12.70 1.20
CA ALA A 63 8.44 -11.88 0.86
C ALA A 63 8.70 -10.77 1.87
N ILE A 64 7.75 -10.45 2.73
CA ILE A 64 7.95 -9.39 3.72
C ILE A 64 8.95 -9.87 4.78
N ARG A 65 9.96 -9.03 5.05
CA ARG A 65 11.10 -9.40 5.89
C ARG A 65 10.87 -9.11 7.37
N CYS A 66 9.70 -9.48 7.86
CA CYS A 66 9.39 -9.40 9.29
C CYS A 66 8.29 -10.42 9.57
N ASN A 67 8.07 -10.72 10.86
CA ASN A 67 7.01 -11.67 11.18
C ASN A 67 5.64 -11.01 10.99
N LEU A 68 4.59 -11.83 10.95
CA LEU A 68 3.25 -11.34 10.66
C LEU A 68 2.72 -10.43 11.76
N SER A 69 3.13 -10.66 13.00
CA SER A 69 2.75 -9.79 14.11
C SER A 69 3.25 -8.36 13.90
N LYS A 70 4.50 -8.23 13.49
CA LYS A 70 5.10 -6.92 13.21
C LYS A 70 4.44 -6.27 12.01
N ALA A 71 4.20 -7.03 10.95
CA ALA A 71 3.54 -6.51 9.75
C ALA A 71 2.14 -6.00 10.09
N SER A 72 1.39 -6.76 10.89
CA SER A 72 0.05 -6.38 11.30
C SER A 72 0.07 -5.09 12.12
N ARG A 73 1.04 -4.92 13.01
CA ARG A 73 1.18 -3.70 13.81
C ARG A 73 1.47 -2.50 12.92
N ILE A 74 2.38 -2.66 11.96
CA ILE A 74 2.72 -1.58 11.03
C ILE A 74 1.49 -1.14 10.25
N LEU A 75 0.71 -2.09 9.73
CA LEU A 75 -0.49 -1.77 8.97
C LEU A 75 -1.53 -1.07 9.82
N ARG A 76 -1.65 -1.46 11.09
CA ARG A 76 -2.61 -0.84 12.00
C ARG A 76 -2.20 0.60 12.32
N ILE A 77 -0.90 0.81 12.55
CA ILE A 77 -0.39 2.17 12.78
C ILE A 77 -0.64 3.05 11.55
N LEU A 78 -0.38 2.51 10.37
CA LEU A 78 -0.64 3.25 9.13
C LEU A 78 -2.10 3.67 9.03
N ARG A 79 -3.01 2.76 9.32
CA ARG A 79 -4.44 3.06 9.22
C ARG A 79 -4.85 4.19 10.16
N PHE A 80 -4.40 4.12 11.42
CA PHE A 80 -4.74 5.17 12.38
C PHE A 80 -4.11 6.50 12.02
N HIS A 81 -2.84 6.46 11.57
CA HIS A 81 -2.14 7.68 11.18
C HIS A 81 -2.80 8.31 9.94
N ALA A 82 -3.19 7.51 8.98
CA ALA A 82 -3.87 7.99 7.79
C ALA A 82 -5.19 8.66 8.14
N HIS A 83 -5.93 8.07 9.09
CA HIS A 83 -7.18 8.69 9.56
C HIS A 83 -6.90 10.06 10.20
N ASP A 84 -5.85 10.15 11.02
CA ASP A 84 -5.50 11.42 11.66
C ASP A 84 -5.08 12.48 10.65
N LEU A 85 -4.50 12.07 9.53
CA LEU A 85 -4.10 12.99 8.46
C LEU A 85 -5.24 13.27 7.48
N ASN A 86 -6.41 12.71 7.71
CA ASN A 86 -7.57 12.86 6.81
C ASN A 86 -7.29 12.35 5.41
N LEU A 87 -6.50 11.29 5.29
CA LEU A 87 -6.27 10.65 4.00
C LEU A 87 -7.50 9.85 3.62
N MET A 88 -7.77 9.78 2.33
CA MET A 88 -8.94 9.07 1.82
C MET A 88 -8.57 7.63 1.45
N PRO A 89 -9.25 6.64 2.03
CA PRO A 89 -9.00 5.25 1.63
C PRO A 89 -9.52 4.98 0.23
N SER A 90 -8.76 4.22 -0.54
CA SER A 90 -9.11 3.86 -1.90
C SER A 90 -8.69 2.42 -2.16
N ARG A 91 -9.63 1.58 -2.58
CA ARG A 91 -9.33 0.19 -2.91
C ARG A 91 -8.62 0.11 -4.25
N THR A 92 -7.62 -0.73 -4.31
CA THR A 92 -6.89 -0.99 -5.55
C THR A 92 -6.89 -2.48 -5.80
N ASP A 93 -7.27 -2.88 -7.02
CA ASP A 93 -7.23 -4.27 -7.41
C ASP A 93 -5.85 -4.63 -7.94
N TYR A 94 -5.23 -5.62 -7.32
CA TYR A 94 -3.93 -6.13 -7.78
C TYR A 94 -4.15 -7.43 -8.50
N LYS A 95 -3.83 -7.45 -9.79
CA LYS A 95 -4.05 -8.62 -10.64
C LYS A 95 -2.85 -8.84 -11.55
N ARG A 96 -2.64 -10.08 -11.97
CA ARG A 96 -1.66 -10.37 -13.00
C ARG A 96 -2.37 -10.94 -14.23
N LYS A 97 -1.82 -10.62 -15.38
CA LYS A 97 -2.36 -11.13 -16.64
C LYS A 97 -1.82 -12.51 -16.94
N THR A 98 -2.70 -13.38 -17.43
CA THR A 98 -2.33 -14.70 -17.92
C THR A 98 -2.95 -14.90 -19.27
N ALA A 99 -2.60 -16.02 -19.91
CA ALA A 99 -3.17 -16.35 -21.21
C ALA A 99 -4.70 -16.51 -21.15
N SER A 100 -5.21 -16.91 -20.00
CA SER A 100 -6.66 -17.15 -19.81
C SER A 100 -7.39 -15.98 -19.16
N GLY A 101 -6.72 -14.86 -18.90
CA GLY A 101 -7.33 -13.69 -18.30
C GLY A 101 -6.54 -13.13 -17.14
N CYS A 102 -7.21 -12.34 -16.30
CA CYS A 102 -6.56 -11.73 -15.14
C CYS A 102 -6.83 -12.54 -13.88
N ILE A 103 -5.80 -12.75 -13.08
CA ILE A 103 -5.90 -13.49 -11.82
C ILE A 103 -5.60 -12.52 -10.68
N PRO A 104 -6.48 -12.44 -9.65
CA PRO A 104 -6.19 -11.58 -8.50
C PRO A 104 -4.92 -12.02 -7.80
N LEU A 105 -4.10 -11.06 -7.39
CA LEU A 105 -2.92 -11.33 -6.59
C LEU A 105 -3.32 -11.47 -5.13
N ARG A 106 -2.61 -12.33 -4.43
CA ARG A 106 -2.91 -12.62 -3.03
C ARG A 106 -1.85 -12.01 -2.14
N PHE A 107 -2.29 -11.35 -1.08
CA PHE A 107 -1.38 -10.71 -0.13
C PHE A 107 -1.03 -11.60 1.05
N SER A 108 -2.01 -12.26 1.63
CA SER A 108 -1.83 -12.95 2.89
C SER A 108 -1.78 -14.47 2.69
N LYS A 109 -1.10 -15.13 3.62
CA LYS A 109 -1.04 -16.59 3.63
C LYS A 109 -2.45 -17.19 3.82
N SER A 110 -3.24 -16.56 4.70
CA SER A 110 -4.59 -17.07 5.01
C SER A 110 -5.60 -16.79 3.91
N GLY A 111 -5.40 -15.72 3.14
CA GLY A 111 -6.34 -15.30 2.12
C GLY A 111 -7.63 -14.71 2.68
N GLN A 112 -7.66 -14.36 3.96
CA GLN A 112 -8.87 -13.78 4.57
C GLN A 112 -9.23 -12.46 3.88
N ALA A 113 -10.51 -12.31 3.52
CA ALA A 113 -10.98 -11.16 2.77
C ALA A 113 -10.64 -9.84 3.46
N LYS A 114 -10.79 -9.79 4.77
CA LYS A 114 -10.52 -8.58 5.54
C LYS A 114 -9.04 -8.17 5.47
N LEU A 115 -8.16 -9.15 5.57
CA LEU A 115 -6.72 -8.88 5.51
C LEU A 115 -6.29 -8.51 4.10
N GLU A 116 -6.86 -9.17 3.09
CA GLU A 116 -6.61 -8.79 1.69
C GLU A 116 -7.04 -7.35 1.44
N GLU A 117 -8.16 -6.94 2.02
CA GLU A 117 -8.64 -5.58 1.90
C GLU A 117 -7.65 -4.58 2.51
N VAL A 118 -7.14 -4.90 3.70
CA VAL A 118 -6.17 -4.02 4.37
C VAL A 118 -4.94 -3.78 3.50
N TYR A 119 -4.40 -4.85 2.90
CA TYR A 119 -3.22 -4.72 2.04
C TYR A 119 -3.50 -3.96 0.76
N SER A 120 -4.72 -4.00 0.25
CA SER A 120 -5.06 -3.39 -1.03
C SER A 120 -5.62 -1.97 -0.89
N THR A 121 -5.72 -1.45 0.33
CA THR A 121 -6.24 -0.10 0.55
C THR A 121 -5.10 0.91 0.47
N HIS A 122 -5.23 1.87 -0.43
CA HIS A 122 -4.33 3.01 -0.54
C HIS A 122 -4.92 4.19 0.23
N PHE A 123 -4.06 5.02 0.78
CA PHE A 123 -4.49 6.24 1.49
C PHE A 123 -4.02 7.44 0.69
N VAL A 124 -4.97 8.18 0.14
CA VAL A 124 -4.69 9.25 -0.80
C VAL A 124 -4.89 10.60 -0.11
N SER A 125 -3.94 11.53 -0.32
CA SER A 125 -4.08 12.86 0.26
C SER A 125 -5.24 13.59 -0.41
N GLN A 126 -6.01 14.33 0.39
CA GLN A 126 -7.15 15.08 -0.15
C GLN A 126 -6.71 16.13 -1.16
N ARG A 127 -5.55 16.72 -0.92
CA ARG A 127 -4.98 17.69 -1.83
C ARG A 127 -4.75 17.10 -3.22
N LEU A 128 -4.17 15.90 -3.27
CA LEU A 128 -3.97 15.23 -4.55
C LEU A 128 -5.29 14.82 -5.18
N ARG A 129 -6.20 14.30 -4.36
CA ARG A 129 -7.50 13.88 -4.86
C ARG A 129 -8.26 15.04 -5.48
N THR A 130 -8.28 16.19 -4.80
CA THR A 130 -8.93 17.38 -5.31
C THR A 130 -8.33 17.83 -6.64
N ALA A 131 -6.99 17.81 -6.71
CA ALA A 131 -6.29 18.21 -7.92
C ALA A 131 -6.55 17.25 -9.09
N LYS A 132 -6.76 15.97 -8.79
CA LYS A 132 -6.97 14.95 -9.81
C LYS A 132 -8.40 14.83 -10.29
N MET A 133 -9.36 15.26 -9.50
CA MET A 133 -10.77 15.05 -9.85
C MET A 133 -11.14 15.57 -11.22
N PRO A 134 -10.76 16.78 -11.63
CA PRO A 134 -11.06 17.24 -12.98
C PRO A 134 -10.39 16.39 -14.06
N LEU A 135 -9.20 15.88 -13.80
CA LEU A 135 -8.48 15.04 -14.75
C LEU A 135 -9.10 13.66 -14.86
N GLU A 136 -9.58 13.13 -13.75
CA GLU A 136 -10.22 11.83 -13.74
C GLU A 136 -11.52 11.84 -14.52
N ALA A 137 -12.16 12.97 -14.58
CA ALA A 137 -13.38 13.10 -15.38
C ALA A 137 -13.11 12.90 -16.86
N THR A 138 -11.87 13.15 -17.30
CA THR A 138 -11.49 13.02 -18.70
C THR A 138 -10.67 11.78 -18.97
N ALA A 139 -9.94 11.32 -17.97
CA ALA A 139 -9.02 10.21 -18.15
C ALA A 139 -9.59 8.93 -17.64
N LYS A 140 -9.43 8.00 -17.84
CA LYS A 140 -9.73 6.89 -17.08
C LYS A 140 -8.87 5.64 -17.26
N LYS A 141 -8.04 5.91 -16.77
CA LYS A 141 -7.06 5.41 -16.18
C LYS A 141 -6.14 4.82 -16.25
N ARG A 142 -5.58 5.08 -16.39
CA ARG A 142 -4.36 4.88 -16.02
C ARG A 142 -3.51 4.53 -15.35
N ALA A 143 -3.49 4.55 -15.25
CA ALA A 143 -2.49 4.46 -14.22
C ALA A 143 -1.75 4.11 -13.76
N ALA A 144 -1.80 4.08 -14.06
CA ALA A 144 -0.90 3.98 -13.11
C ALA A 144 -0.37 3.56 -12.98
N PRO A 145 -0.52 3.46 -13.36
CA PRO A 145 0.31 3.31 -12.60
C PRO A 145 0.57 2.78 -12.49
N GLN A 146 0.28 2.66 -12.83
CA GLN A 146 0.57 2.58 -12.20
C GLN A 146 0.94 2.48 -11.97
N GLY A 147 0.61 1.88 -12.48
CA GLY A 147 0.92 2.28 -11.89
C GLY A 147 1.40 2.37 -12.12
N ARG A 148 1.52 2.12 -12.62
CA ARG A 148 1.95 2.73 -12.33
C ARG A 148 2.25 3.14 -12.42
N VAL A 149 2.15 2.80 -12.78
CA VAL A 149 2.39 3.64 -12.37
C VAL A 149 2.88 3.89 -12.56
N MET A 150 2.99 3.67 -13.03
CA MET A 150 3.32 4.32 -12.70
C MET A 150 3.77 4.48 -13.05
N ARG A 151 3.91 4.37 -13.51
CA ARG A 151 4.25 5.00 -13.26
C ARG A 151 4.61 5.42 -13.37
N LEU A 152 4.62 5.24 -13.86
CA LEU A 152 4.95 5.97 -13.45
C LEU A 152 5.34 6.16 -13.64
N SER A 153 5.32 6.03 -14.13
CA SER A 153 5.63 6.59 -13.69
C SER A 153 5.88 6.81 -13.91
N THR A 154 5.69 6.82 -14.28
CA THR A 154 5.89 7.41 -13.89
C THR A 154 6.01 7.89 -14.14
N ILE A 155 5.79 7.99 -14.40
CA ILE A 155 5.90 8.70 -14.08
C ILE A 155 6.10 9.25 -14.38
N ARG A 156 6.06 9.37 -14.70
CA ARG A 156 6.27 10.15 -14.44
C ARG A 156 6.64 10.74 -14.34
N LYS A 157 6.45 10.62 -14.55
CA LYS A 157 6.84 11.23 -13.90
C LYS A 157 7.04 11.74 -13.92
#